data_09fc0c31f9e715d0b4cac2b5e1f92798
#
_entry.id   09fc0c31f9e715d0b4cac2b5e1f92798
#
_cell.length_a   1.000
_cell.length_b   1.000
_cell.length_c   1.000
_cell.angle_alpha   90.00
_cell.angle_beta   90.00
_cell.angle_gamma   90.00
#
_symmetry.space_group_name_H-M   'P 1'
#
loop_
_entity.id
_entity.type
_entity.pdbx_description
1 polymer ?
#
loop_
_entity_poly.entity_id
_entity_poly.type
_entity_poly.pdbx_seq_one_letter_code
_entity_poly.pdbx_strand_id
1 'polypeptide(L)'
;SETLAKMLQKYTRDFNVLNAKNHEREAEIVAQAGKKGAITIATNMAGRGTDIMLGGNVEFMAKAQMRKEHFCENLLSPEKPQDADPAAVEMLLAEANGHGDTEDANILAARKRFEELYAQYKPAVEAEAEEVRAAGGLFIIGTERHESRRIDNQLRGRAGRQGDPGASRFYLSLEDDLMRLFGGDRVSSLMDTLKLDEDTPIENRMITNTLESAQKKLEGRNFEIRKNVLKYDDVMNQQREIIY
;
A
#
# COMPACT_ATOMS: atom_id res chain seq x y z
N SER A 1 -11.16 -2.63 8.04
CA SER A 1 -9.84 -2.90 8.65
C SER A 1 -9.93 -3.22 10.15
N GLU A 2 -10.67 -2.44 10.94
CA GLU A 2 -10.76 -2.62 12.41
C GLU A 2 -11.40 -3.98 12.81
N THR A 3 -12.44 -4.41 12.13
CA THR A 3 -13.09 -5.71 12.39
C THR A 3 -12.13 -6.87 12.11
N LEU A 4 -11.43 -6.83 10.97
CA LEU A 4 -10.43 -7.84 10.62
C LEU A 4 -9.27 -7.85 11.61
N ALA A 5 -8.81 -6.67 12.06
CA ALA A 5 -7.76 -6.55 13.08
C ALA A 5 -8.19 -7.21 14.41
N LYS A 6 -9.41 -6.95 14.87
CA LYS A 6 -9.95 -7.60 16.10
C LYS A 6 -10.04 -9.12 15.95
N MET A 7 -10.42 -9.62 14.79
CA MET A 7 -10.46 -11.06 14.52
C MET A 7 -9.06 -11.66 14.53
N LEU A 8 -8.09 -10.99 13.86
CA LEU A 8 -6.72 -11.47 13.75
C LEU A 8 -5.99 -11.48 15.10
N GLN A 9 -6.33 -10.55 16.02
CA GLN A 9 -5.76 -10.51 17.38
C GLN A 9 -5.95 -11.82 18.18
N LYS A 10 -6.91 -12.66 17.80
CA LYS A 10 -7.12 -13.98 18.43
C LYS A 10 -6.03 -14.99 18.04
N TYR A 11 -5.35 -14.76 16.92
CA TYR A 11 -4.35 -15.68 16.35
C TYR A 11 -2.94 -15.14 16.47
N THR A 12 -2.74 -13.83 16.24
CA THR A 12 -1.45 -13.16 16.35
C THR A 12 -1.63 -11.71 16.79
N ARG A 13 -0.62 -11.18 17.46
CA ARG A 13 -0.55 -9.75 17.82
C ARG A 13 0.46 -9.00 16.96
N ASP A 14 1.22 -9.71 16.14
CA ASP A 14 2.27 -9.15 15.28
C ASP A 14 1.69 -8.82 13.90
N PHE A 15 1.00 -7.70 13.82
CA PHE A 15 0.49 -7.13 12.58
C PHE A 15 0.33 -5.61 12.69
N ASN A 16 0.39 -4.95 11.54
CA ASN A 16 0.18 -3.52 11.43
C ASN A 16 -1.18 -3.20 10.79
N VAL A 17 -1.76 -2.07 11.18
CA VAL A 17 -3.03 -1.57 10.61
C VAL A 17 -2.80 -0.20 10.00
N LEU A 18 -3.06 -0.10 8.71
CA LEU A 18 -3.03 1.14 7.93
C LEU A 18 -4.44 1.60 7.60
N ASN A 19 -4.85 2.70 8.18
CA ASN A 19 -6.11 3.36 7.90
C ASN A 19 -5.94 4.88 8.07
N ALA A 20 -6.98 5.65 7.77
CA ALA A 20 -6.95 7.10 7.88
C ALA A 20 -6.57 7.63 9.29
N LYS A 21 -6.77 6.83 10.34
CA LYS A 21 -6.42 7.20 11.72
C LYS A 21 -4.93 7.08 12.01
N ASN A 22 -4.21 6.22 11.27
CA ASN A 22 -2.79 5.91 11.49
C ASN A 22 -1.90 6.42 10.33
N HIS A 23 -2.32 7.50 9.69
CA HIS A 23 -1.67 8.07 8.52
C HIS A 23 -0.21 8.51 8.79
N GLU A 24 0.06 9.03 9.99
CA GLU A 24 1.41 9.51 10.37
C GLU A 24 2.48 8.42 10.32
N ARG A 25 2.10 7.15 10.55
CA ARG A 25 3.00 6.01 10.54
C ARG A 25 2.97 5.20 9.24
N GLU A 26 2.27 5.70 8.23
CA GLU A 26 2.09 4.96 6.98
C GLU A 26 3.42 4.61 6.31
N ALA A 27 4.31 5.57 6.16
CA ALA A 27 5.62 5.36 5.53
C ALA A 27 6.47 4.32 6.28
N GLU A 28 6.45 4.35 7.61
CA GLU A 28 7.14 3.38 8.47
C GLU A 28 6.61 1.96 8.26
N ILE A 29 5.29 1.81 8.30
CA ILE A 29 4.63 0.49 8.18
C ILE A 29 4.83 -0.08 6.78
N VAL A 30 4.68 0.75 5.73
CA VAL A 30 4.87 0.29 4.34
C VAL A 30 6.31 -0.09 4.06
N ALA A 31 7.29 0.67 4.59
CA ALA A 31 8.70 0.37 4.45
C ALA A 31 9.09 -1.01 5.02
N GLN A 32 8.36 -1.50 6.01
CA GLN A 32 8.61 -2.79 6.66
C GLN A 32 7.61 -3.89 6.29
N ALA A 33 6.62 -3.59 5.41
CA ALA A 33 5.58 -4.55 5.03
C ALA A 33 6.10 -5.76 4.23
N GLY A 34 7.28 -5.65 3.62
CA GLY A 34 7.92 -6.74 2.87
C GLY A 34 8.80 -7.68 3.69
N LYS A 35 8.89 -7.50 5.01
CA LYS A 35 9.64 -8.40 5.88
C LYS A 35 9.03 -9.79 5.97
N LYS A 36 9.85 -10.78 6.29
CA LYS A 36 9.42 -12.17 6.52
C LYS A 36 8.37 -12.24 7.63
N GLY A 37 7.20 -12.80 7.31
CA GLY A 37 6.12 -12.98 8.28
C GLY A 37 5.38 -11.68 8.65
N ALA A 38 5.72 -10.53 8.07
CA ALA A 38 5.00 -9.29 8.33
C ALA A 38 3.57 -9.38 7.81
N ILE A 39 2.62 -8.93 8.63
CA ILE A 39 1.19 -8.86 8.29
C ILE A 39 0.76 -7.40 8.36
N THR A 40 0.20 -6.89 7.25
CA THR A 40 -0.32 -5.53 7.20
C THR A 40 -1.76 -5.53 6.73
N ILE A 41 -2.67 -5.03 7.56
CA ILE A 41 -4.07 -4.79 7.21
C ILE A 41 -4.19 -3.34 6.75
N ALA A 42 -4.46 -3.14 5.47
CA ALA A 42 -4.54 -1.80 4.89
C ALA A 42 -5.92 -1.52 4.30
N THR A 43 -6.36 -0.26 4.38
CA THR A 43 -7.43 0.19 3.51
C THR A 43 -6.89 0.41 2.10
N ASN A 44 -7.79 0.37 1.12
CA ASN A 44 -7.55 0.45 -0.31
C ASN A 44 -6.57 1.54 -0.77
N MET A 45 -6.60 2.69 -0.12
CA MET A 45 -5.79 3.86 -0.49
C MET A 45 -4.44 3.91 0.23
N ALA A 46 -4.24 3.13 1.29
CA ALA A 46 -3.04 3.17 2.10
C ALA A 46 -1.82 2.62 1.33
N GLY A 47 -0.68 3.27 1.48
CA GLY A 47 0.58 2.90 0.85
C GLY A 47 0.61 3.11 -0.68
N ARG A 48 -0.28 3.92 -1.25
CA ARG A 48 -0.27 4.26 -2.67
C ARG A 48 0.93 5.15 -2.98
N GLY A 49 1.71 4.76 -4.00
CA GLY A 49 2.91 5.51 -4.40
C GLY A 49 4.20 5.09 -3.69
N THR A 50 4.14 4.19 -2.72
CA THR A 50 5.32 3.65 -2.03
C THR A 50 5.55 2.20 -2.46
N ASP A 51 6.78 1.85 -2.76
CA ASP A 51 7.18 0.47 -3.05
C ASP A 51 7.33 -0.35 -1.78
N ILE A 52 6.87 -1.60 -1.84
CA ILE A 52 7.07 -2.59 -0.79
C ILE A 52 8.30 -3.42 -1.20
N MET A 53 9.40 -3.21 -0.49
CA MET A 53 10.66 -3.94 -0.72
C MET A 53 10.69 -5.22 0.10
N LEU A 54 10.99 -6.35 -0.54
CA LEU A 54 11.13 -7.62 0.16
C LEU A 54 12.33 -7.57 1.12
N GLY A 55 12.16 -8.12 2.33
CA GLY A 55 13.15 -8.01 3.41
C GLY A 55 13.10 -6.70 4.19
N GLY A 56 12.37 -5.69 3.69
CA GLY A 56 12.27 -4.35 4.29
C GLY A 56 13.11 -3.30 3.54
N ASN A 57 12.99 -2.05 3.97
CA ASN A 57 13.71 -0.91 3.39
C ASN A 57 14.90 -0.51 4.26
N VAL A 58 16.12 -0.74 3.74
CA VAL A 58 17.38 -0.45 4.43
C VAL A 58 17.54 1.04 4.70
N GLU A 59 17.20 1.91 3.74
CA GLU A 59 17.31 3.36 3.90
C GLU A 59 16.43 3.87 5.03
N PHE A 60 15.19 3.35 5.08
CA PHE A 60 14.28 3.69 6.15
C PHE A 60 14.82 3.23 7.52
N MET A 61 15.38 2.02 7.60
CA MET A 61 15.99 1.49 8.83
C MET A 61 17.17 2.34 9.28
N ALA A 62 18.05 2.75 8.36
CA ALA A 62 19.19 3.61 8.66
C ALA A 62 18.73 4.98 9.19
N LYS A 63 17.78 5.63 8.52
CA LYS A 63 17.21 6.91 8.97
C LYS A 63 16.48 6.81 10.31
N ALA A 64 15.72 5.72 10.52
CA ALA A 64 15.06 5.46 11.79
C ALA A 64 16.03 5.27 12.94
N GLN A 65 17.17 4.63 12.69
CA GLN A 65 18.24 4.48 13.67
C GLN A 65 18.92 5.82 13.98
N MET A 66 19.19 6.65 12.97
CA MET A 66 19.73 8.01 13.17
C MET A 66 18.80 8.86 14.04
N ARG A 67 17.47 8.77 13.83
CA ARG A 67 16.49 9.46 14.70
C ARG A 67 16.53 8.92 16.13
N LYS A 68 16.61 7.60 16.31
CA LYS A 68 16.69 6.98 17.64
C LYS A 68 17.95 7.35 18.40
N GLU A 69 19.04 7.57 17.69
CA GLU A 69 20.31 8.03 18.25
C GLU A 69 20.35 9.55 18.47
N HIS A 70 19.33 10.28 18.05
CA HIS A 70 19.30 11.75 18.01
C HIS A 70 20.53 12.31 17.30
N PHE A 71 20.97 11.64 16.23
CA PHE A 71 22.24 11.95 15.58
C PHE A 71 22.23 13.34 14.94
N CYS A 72 21.19 13.70 14.23
CA CYS A 72 21.06 15.00 13.57
C CYS A 72 20.87 16.14 14.57
N GLU A 73 20.13 15.92 15.65
CA GLU A 73 19.95 16.86 16.74
C GLU A 73 21.30 17.17 17.42
N ASN A 74 22.10 16.14 17.68
CA ASN A 74 23.44 16.29 18.26
C ASN A 74 24.40 17.03 17.33
N LEU A 75 24.29 16.91 16.02
CA LEU A 75 25.09 17.66 15.06
C LEU A 75 24.71 19.14 15.02
N LEU A 76 23.42 19.44 15.02
CA LEU A 76 22.90 20.81 14.92
C LEU A 76 23.02 21.60 16.23
N SER A 77 22.87 20.91 17.35
CA SER A 77 22.91 21.53 18.69
C SER A 77 23.61 20.61 19.70
N PRO A 78 24.96 20.55 19.68
CA PRO A 78 25.72 19.61 20.52
C PRO A 78 25.51 19.81 22.03
N GLU A 79 25.30 21.07 22.47
CA GLU A 79 25.12 21.39 23.89
C GLU A 79 23.69 21.05 24.38
N LYS A 80 22.70 21.20 23.49
CA LYS A 80 21.27 21.02 23.81
C LYS A 80 20.51 20.39 22.63
N PRO A 81 20.64 19.10 22.41
CA PRO A 81 20.02 18.42 21.26
C PRO A 81 18.49 18.61 21.18
N GLN A 82 17.86 18.78 22.34
CA GLN A 82 16.41 19.01 22.43
C GLN A 82 15.94 20.38 21.91
N ASP A 83 16.85 21.33 21.78
CA ASP A 83 16.58 22.70 21.29
C ASP A 83 16.85 22.80 19.76
N ALA A 84 17.26 21.72 19.10
CA ALA A 84 17.48 21.69 17.66
C ALA A 84 16.17 21.95 16.90
N ASP A 85 16.25 22.79 15.85
CA ASP A 85 15.09 23.06 14.99
C ASP A 85 14.62 21.79 14.29
N PRO A 86 13.36 21.33 14.51
CA PRO A 86 12.84 20.13 13.89
C PRO A 86 12.88 20.15 12.36
N ALA A 87 12.71 21.34 11.74
CA ALA A 87 12.76 21.47 10.28
C ALA A 87 14.19 21.26 9.76
N ALA A 88 15.21 21.76 10.47
CA ALA A 88 16.61 21.54 10.14
C ALA A 88 17.01 20.07 10.32
N VAL A 89 16.51 19.39 11.35
CA VAL A 89 16.71 17.95 11.60
C VAL A 89 16.14 17.12 10.45
N GLU A 90 14.89 17.38 10.03
CA GLU A 90 14.27 16.66 8.93
C GLU A 90 14.97 16.91 7.59
N MET A 91 15.43 18.15 7.34
CA MET A 91 16.22 18.48 6.15
C MET A 91 17.54 17.70 6.14
N LEU A 92 18.26 17.65 7.27
CA LEU A 92 19.52 16.93 7.39
C LEU A 92 19.33 15.42 7.20
N LEU A 93 18.25 14.84 7.74
CA LEU A 93 17.87 13.45 7.51
C LEU A 93 17.48 13.17 6.03
N ALA A 94 16.84 14.13 5.36
CA ALA A 94 16.53 14.01 3.94
C ALA A 94 17.81 13.99 3.10
N GLU A 95 18.79 14.87 3.41
CA GLU A 95 20.07 14.96 2.72
C GLU A 95 21.07 13.84 3.05
N ALA A 96 20.81 13.03 4.09
CA ALA A 96 21.69 11.95 4.52
C ALA A 96 21.88 10.86 3.44
N ASN A 97 20.90 10.64 2.54
CA ASN A 97 21.03 9.74 1.39
C ASN A 97 21.21 10.48 0.06
N GLY A 98 21.44 11.81 0.09
CA GLY A 98 21.68 12.61 -1.09
C GLY A 98 23.10 12.40 -1.65
N HIS A 99 23.23 12.55 -2.98
CA HIS A 99 24.50 12.40 -3.70
C HIS A 99 25.01 13.72 -4.32
N GLY A 100 24.33 14.84 -4.06
CA GLY A 100 24.75 16.15 -4.54
C GLY A 100 26.05 16.61 -3.87
N ASP A 101 26.85 17.38 -4.58
CA ASP A 101 28.06 18.00 -4.02
C ASP A 101 27.67 18.99 -2.91
N THR A 102 28.33 18.90 -1.78
CA THR A 102 28.13 19.81 -0.64
C THR A 102 29.43 19.98 0.16
N GLU A 103 29.64 21.18 0.69
CA GLU A 103 30.73 21.48 1.61
C GLU A 103 30.25 21.59 3.06
N ASP A 104 28.94 21.39 3.30
CA ASP A 104 28.36 21.43 4.64
C ASP A 104 28.83 20.22 5.46
N ALA A 105 29.57 20.52 6.54
CA ALA A 105 30.14 19.52 7.43
C ALA A 105 29.06 18.64 8.11
N ASN A 106 27.88 19.19 8.42
CA ASN A 106 26.79 18.46 9.05
C ASN A 106 26.16 17.47 8.06
N ILE A 107 25.97 17.89 6.79
CA ILE A 107 25.47 17.00 5.74
C ILE A 107 26.47 15.88 5.48
N LEU A 108 27.76 16.17 5.39
CA LEU A 108 28.79 15.16 5.19
C LEU A 108 28.85 14.17 6.36
N ALA A 109 28.73 14.64 7.59
CA ALA A 109 28.68 13.76 8.78
C ALA A 109 27.41 12.89 8.78
N ALA A 110 26.25 13.44 8.40
CA ALA A 110 24.99 12.71 8.28
C ALA A 110 25.06 11.63 7.21
N ARG A 111 25.63 11.94 6.04
CA ARG A 111 25.85 10.97 4.93
C ARG A 111 26.76 9.84 5.36
N LYS A 112 27.87 10.14 6.01
CA LYS A 112 28.78 9.12 6.52
C LYS A 112 28.09 8.18 7.51
N ARG A 113 27.33 8.73 8.47
CA ARG A 113 26.59 7.92 9.44
C ARG A 113 25.53 7.05 8.76
N PHE A 114 24.82 7.61 7.80
CA PHE A 114 23.84 6.88 7.00
C PHE A 114 24.50 5.72 6.25
N GLU A 115 25.63 5.94 5.58
CA GLU A 115 26.36 4.88 4.86
C GLU A 115 26.84 3.76 5.79
N GLU A 116 27.33 4.10 6.98
CA GLU A 116 27.72 3.10 7.99
C GLU A 116 26.53 2.21 8.39
N LEU A 117 25.38 2.83 8.71
CA LEU A 117 24.16 2.12 9.08
C LEU A 117 23.57 1.33 7.91
N TYR A 118 23.60 1.90 6.72
CA TYR A 118 23.16 1.24 5.50
C TYR A 118 23.97 -0.03 5.23
N ALA A 119 25.30 0.07 5.30
CA ALA A 119 26.20 -1.06 5.13
C ALA A 119 26.02 -2.12 6.22
N GLN A 120 25.68 -1.72 7.44
CA GLN A 120 25.40 -2.63 8.55
C GLN A 120 24.09 -3.42 8.33
N TYR A 121 23.00 -2.76 7.88
CA TYR A 121 21.70 -3.40 7.75
C TYR A 121 21.52 -4.17 6.43
N LYS A 122 22.17 -3.72 5.36
CA LYS A 122 22.01 -4.27 4.00
C LYS A 122 22.16 -5.79 3.93
N PRO A 123 23.21 -6.43 4.49
CA PRO A 123 23.37 -7.88 4.36
C PRO A 123 22.25 -8.68 5.00
N ALA A 124 21.74 -8.23 6.15
CA ALA A 124 20.64 -8.89 6.85
C ALA A 124 19.32 -8.76 6.06
N VAL A 125 19.04 -7.57 5.53
CA VAL A 125 17.84 -7.31 4.72
C VAL A 125 17.90 -8.09 3.40
N GLU A 126 19.05 -8.18 2.74
CA GLU A 126 19.22 -8.95 1.51
C GLU A 126 19.02 -10.47 1.78
N ALA A 127 19.57 -10.98 2.86
CA ALA A 127 19.35 -12.39 3.24
C ALA A 127 17.87 -12.68 3.53
N GLU A 128 17.18 -11.77 4.26
CA GLU A 128 15.75 -11.90 4.53
C GLU A 128 14.93 -11.79 3.23
N ALA A 129 15.31 -10.90 2.32
CA ALA A 129 14.67 -10.76 1.02
C ALA A 129 14.73 -12.05 0.19
N GLU A 130 15.88 -12.75 0.19
CA GLU A 130 16.01 -14.02 -0.49
C GLU A 130 15.12 -15.11 0.13
N GLU A 131 14.99 -15.13 1.45
CA GLU A 131 14.06 -16.04 2.12
C GLU A 131 12.61 -15.76 1.74
N VAL A 132 12.22 -14.49 1.68
CA VAL A 132 10.88 -14.08 1.27
C VAL A 132 10.63 -14.42 -0.21
N ARG A 133 11.61 -14.22 -1.11
CA ARG A 133 11.52 -14.62 -2.52
C ARG A 133 11.36 -16.15 -2.65
N ALA A 134 12.14 -16.91 -1.90
CA ALA A 134 12.03 -18.37 -1.89
C ALA A 134 10.68 -18.88 -1.38
N ALA A 135 10.04 -18.13 -0.48
CA ALA A 135 8.69 -18.40 0.01
C ALA A 135 7.57 -18.01 -0.98
N GLY A 136 7.91 -17.36 -2.11
CA GLY A 136 6.95 -16.91 -3.12
C GLY A 136 6.68 -15.42 -3.13
N GLY A 137 7.39 -14.62 -2.34
CA GLY A 137 7.31 -13.17 -2.30
C GLY A 137 6.11 -12.62 -1.54
N LEU A 138 5.66 -11.42 -1.90
CA LEU A 138 4.54 -10.75 -1.25
C LEU A 138 3.21 -11.39 -1.65
N PHE A 139 2.39 -11.75 -0.67
CA PHE A 139 1.05 -12.29 -0.87
C PHE A 139 -0.01 -11.23 -0.55
N ILE A 140 -0.78 -10.83 -1.56
CA ILE A 140 -1.85 -9.82 -1.44
C ILE A 140 -3.19 -10.50 -1.28
N ILE A 141 -3.91 -10.18 -0.20
CA ILE A 141 -5.28 -10.62 0.04
C ILE A 141 -6.22 -9.43 -0.15
N GLY A 142 -7.10 -9.51 -1.14
CA GLY A 142 -8.20 -8.57 -1.31
C GLY A 142 -9.48 -9.14 -0.68
N THR A 143 -10.18 -8.35 0.12
CA THR A 143 -11.44 -8.75 0.77
C THR A 143 -12.68 -8.26 0.05
N GLU A 144 -12.50 -7.47 -1.01
CA GLU A 144 -13.56 -6.94 -1.85
C GLU A 144 -13.02 -6.60 -3.24
N ARG A 145 -13.90 -6.48 -4.24
CA ARG A 145 -13.56 -5.95 -5.57
C ARG A 145 -13.98 -4.49 -5.66
N HIS A 146 -13.15 -3.71 -6.34
CA HIS A 146 -13.46 -2.32 -6.61
C HIS A 146 -14.41 -2.16 -7.79
N GLU A 147 -15.00 -0.98 -7.92
CA GLU A 147 -15.80 -0.61 -9.08
C GLU A 147 -15.03 -0.62 -10.40
N SER A 148 -13.71 -0.54 -10.35
CA SER A 148 -12.84 -0.53 -11.52
C SER A 148 -11.76 -1.60 -11.43
N ARG A 149 -11.64 -2.40 -12.50
CA ARG A 149 -10.57 -3.39 -12.67
C ARG A 149 -9.18 -2.78 -12.58
N ARG A 150 -9.04 -1.52 -12.97
CA ARG A 150 -7.77 -0.80 -12.86
C ARG A 150 -7.28 -0.73 -11.41
N ILE A 151 -8.19 -0.48 -10.47
CA ILE A 151 -7.84 -0.40 -9.04
C ILE A 151 -7.47 -1.77 -8.51
N ASP A 152 -8.21 -2.82 -8.86
CA ASP A 152 -7.87 -4.21 -8.51
C ASP A 152 -6.50 -4.61 -9.06
N ASN A 153 -6.20 -4.23 -10.30
CA ASN A 153 -4.90 -4.50 -10.91
C ASN A 153 -3.78 -3.70 -10.24
N GLN A 154 -4.02 -2.49 -9.78
CA GLN A 154 -3.06 -1.73 -8.97
C GLN A 154 -2.78 -2.42 -7.62
N LEU A 155 -3.79 -3.02 -7.01
CA LEU A 155 -3.61 -3.81 -5.80
C LEU A 155 -2.80 -5.09 -6.08
N ARG A 156 -3.18 -5.85 -7.11
CA ARG A 156 -2.43 -7.05 -7.55
C ARG A 156 -0.98 -6.72 -7.91
N GLY A 157 -0.75 -5.59 -8.58
CA GLY A 157 0.57 -5.14 -9.01
C GLY A 157 1.49 -4.68 -7.87
N ARG A 158 1.04 -4.71 -6.62
CA ARG A 158 1.92 -4.55 -5.44
C ARG A 158 2.72 -5.81 -5.15
N ALA A 159 2.19 -6.99 -5.49
CA ALA A 159 2.96 -8.22 -5.55
C ALA A 159 3.76 -8.26 -6.85
N GLY A 160 4.98 -8.74 -6.83
CA GLY A 160 5.81 -8.91 -8.04
C GLY A 160 6.41 -7.61 -8.59
N ARG A 161 6.59 -6.57 -7.78
CA ARG A 161 7.32 -5.37 -8.20
C ARG A 161 8.80 -5.68 -8.37
N GLN A 162 9.46 -4.93 -9.24
CA GLN A 162 10.88 -5.06 -9.55
C GLN A 162 11.30 -6.46 -10.05
N GLY A 163 10.33 -7.25 -10.55
CA GLY A 163 10.59 -8.62 -11.01
C GLY A 163 10.57 -9.69 -9.90
N ASP A 164 10.27 -9.31 -8.66
CA ASP A 164 10.13 -10.24 -7.56
C ASP A 164 8.92 -11.18 -7.74
N PRO A 165 8.97 -12.41 -7.23
CA PRO A 165 7.80 -13.28 -7.18
C PRO A 165 6.73 -12.68 -6.27
N GLY A 166 5.48 -13.02 -6.53
CA GLY A 166 4.35 -12.59 -5.70
C GLY A 166 3.06 -13.23 -6.12
N ALA A 167 2.08 -13.23 -5.22
CA ALA A 167 0.76 -13.79 -5.49
C ALA A 167 -0.34 -12.87 -4.95
N SER A 168 -1.53 -13.01 -5.51
CA SER A 168 -2.70 -12.29 -5.03
C SER A 168 -3.95 -13.15 -5.07
N ARG A 169 -4.80 -13.02 -4.06
CA ARG A 169 -6.08 -13.72 -3.98
C ARG A 169 -7.16 -12.78 -3.47
N PHE A 170 -8.35 -12.87 -4.08
CA PHE A 170 -9.53 -12.16 -3.61
C PHE A 170 -10.49 -13.11 -2.93
N TYR A 171 -10.92 -12.74 -1.72
CA TYR A 171 -11.99 -13.38 -0.98
C TYR A 171 -13.19 -12.42 -0.99
N LEU A 172 -14.30 -12.86 -1.57
CA LEU A 172 -15.43 -12.02 -1.86
C LEU A 172 -16.69 -12.60 -1.21
N SER A 173 -17.55 -11.73 -0.71
CA SER A 173 -18.88 -12.11 -0.26
C SER A 173 -19.89 -11.94 -1.40
N LEU A 174 -20.91 -12.78 -1.42
CA LEU A 174 -22.06 -12.61 -2.31
C LEU A 174 -22.92 -11.40 -1.90
N GLU A 175 -22.74 -10.91 -0.67
CA GLU A 175 -23.39 -9.72 -0.14
C GLU A 175 -22.67 -8.43 -0.55
N ASP A 176 -21.48 -8.51 -1.13
CA ASP A 176 -20.74 -7.35 -1.60
C ASP A 176 -21.57 -6.56 -2.62
N ASP A 177 -21.48 -5.22 -2.59
CA ASP A 177 -22.30 -4.32 -3.42
C ASP A 177 -22.21 -4.64 -4.91
N LEU A 178 -21.03 -5.02 -5.39
CA LEU A 178 -20.84 -5.41 -6.79
C LEU A 178 -21.69 -6.64 -7.17
N MET A 179 -21.74 -7.62 -6.27
CA MET A 179 -22.53 -8.85 -6.47
C MET A 179 -24.01 -8.57 -6.34
N ARG A 180 -24.42 -7.82 -5.34
CA ARG A 180 -25.82 -7.46 -5.08
C ARG A 180 -26.44 -6.66 -6.24
N LEU A 181 -25.67 -5.71 -6.83
CA LEU A 181 -26.18 -4.82 -7.87
C LEU A 181 -26.19 -5.46 -9.28
N PHE A 182 -25.25 -6.35 -9.57
CA PHE A 182 -25.03 -6.83 -10.93
C PHE A 182 -24.95 -8.36 -11.10
N GLY A 183 -24.88 -9.11 -10.02
CA GLY A 183 -24.71 -10.57 -10.02
C GLY A 183 -25.83 -11.37 -9.36
N GLY A 184 -26.70 -10.69 -8.58
CA GLY A 184 -27.59 -11.31 -7.61
C GLY A 184 -28.42 -12.47 -8.11
N ASP A 185 -29.21 -12.31 -9.16
CA ASP A 185 -30.17 -13.35 -9.61
C ASP A 185 -29.49 -14.62 -10.13
N ARG A 186 -28.36 -14.49 -10.82
CA ARG A 186 -27.65 -15.64 -11.40
C ARG A 186 -26.85 -16.41 -10.36
N VAL A 187 -26.30 -15.69 -9.37
CA VAL A 187 -25.49 -16.30 -8.33
C VAL A 187 -26.39 -16.94 -7.27
N SER A 188 -27.51 -16.31 -6.93
CA SER A 188 -28.50 -16.87 -6.01
C SER A 188 -29.05 -18.21 -6.57
N SER A 189 -29.45 -18.25 -7.84
CA SER A 189 -29.93 -19.49 -8.46
C SER A 189 -28.85 -20.58 -8.53
N LEU A 190 -27.59 -20.22 -8.67
CA LEU A 190 -26.48 -21.17 -8.64
C LEU A 190 -26.26 -21.73 -7.22
N MET A 191 -26.34 -20.90 -6.18
CA MET A 191 -26.24 -21.32 -4.79
C MET A 191 -27.35 -22.28 -4.39
N ASP A 192 -28.59 -21.95 -4.76
CA ASP A 192 -29.74 -22.81 -4.53
C ASP A 192 -29.59 -24.21 -5.22
N THR A 193 -28.96 -24.23 -6.38
CA THR A 193 -28.71 -25.45 -7.13
C THR A 193 -27.60 -26.30 -6.52
N LEU A 194 -26.54 -25.64 -5.98
CA LEU A 194 -25.37 -26.32 -5.45
C LEU A 194 -25.53 -26.82 -4.01
N LYS A 195 -26.55 -26.35 -3.28
CA LYS A 195 -26.82 -26.69 -1.84
C LYS A 195 -25.56 -26.62 -0.99
N LEU A 196 -24.75 -25.58 -1.19
CA LEU A 196 -23.50 -25.39 -0.44
C LEU A 196 -23.78 -24.73 0.91
N ASP A 197 -23.01 -25.13 1.92
CA ASP A 197 -23.01 -24.46 3.22
C ASP A 197 -22.47 -23.02 3.07
N GLU A 198 -23.03 -22.07 3.84
CA GLU A 198 -22.67 -20.63 3.77
C GLU A 198 -21.19 -20.35 3.99
N ASP A 199 -20.49 -21.20 4.75
CA ASP A 199 -19.08 -21.05 5.08
C ASP A 199 -18.11 -21.74 4.09
N THR A 200 -18.63 -22.41 3.05
CA THR A 200 -17.78 -23.14 2.10
C THR A 200 -17.21 -22.22 1.03
N PRO A 201 -15.89 -22.02 0.93
CA PRO A 201 -15.30 -21.21 -0.12
C PRO A 201 -15.50 -21.84 -1.50
N ILE A 202 -16.13 -21.09 -2.41
CA ILE A 202 -16.47 -21.57 -3.75
C ILE A 202 -15.42 -21.05 -4.73
N GLU A 203 -14.62 -21.97 -5.29
CA GLU A 203 -13.72 -21.67 -6.41
C GLU A 203 -14.36 -22.16 -7.71
N ASN A 204 -15.07 -21.27 -8.41
CA ASN A 204 -15.71 -21.60 -9.67
C ASN A 204 -15.45 -20.54 -10.74
N ARG A 205 -15.00 -20.99 -11.92
CA ARG A 205 -14.72 -20.12 -13.07
C ARG A 205 -15.97 -19.34 -13.53
N MET A 206 -17.16 -19.92 -13.36
CA MET A 206 -18.42 -19.26 -13.72
C MET A 206 -18.67 -18.04 -12.82
N ILE A 207 -18.42 -18.16 -11.51
CA ILE A 207 -18.53 -17.04 -10.56
C ILE A 207 -17.52 -15.95 -10.91
N THR A 208 -16.28 -16.31 -11.20
CA THR A 208 -15.25 -15.36 -11.64
C THR A 208 -15.70 -14.59 -12.89
N ASN A 209 -16.23 -15.27 -13.90
CA ASN A 209 -16.72 -14.63 -15.13
C ASN A 209 -17.94 -13.73 -14.87
N THR A 210 -18.81 -14.11 -13.94
CA THR A 210 -19.97 -13.31 -13.54
C THR A 210 -19.51 -12.02 -12.85
N LEU A 211 -18.55 -12.10 -11.94
CA LEU A 211 -17.92 -10.96 -11.28
C LEU A 211 -17.26 -9.99 -12.28
N GLU A 212 -16.48 -10.52 -13.22
CA GLU A 212 -15.86 -9.70 -14.26
C GLU A 212 -16.89 -9.00 -15.15
N SER A 213 -17.98 -9.68 -15.46
CA SER A 213 -19.09 -9.12 -16.26
C SER A 213 -19.83 -8.04 -15.47
N ALA A 214 -20.06 -8.25 -14.18
CA ALA A 214 -20.66 -7.26 -13.28
C ALA A 214 -19.79 -5.98 -13.19
N GLN A 215 -18.49 -6.16 -13.00
CA GLN A 215 -17.53 -5.06 -12.93
C GLN A 215 -17.47 -4.28 -14.25
N LYS A 216 -17.47 -4.96 -15.41
CA LYS A 216 -17.53 -4.29 -16.72
C LYS A 216 -18.79 -3.46 -16.90
N LYS A 217 -19.94 -3.94 -16.44
CA LYS A 217 -21.20 -3.19 -16.49
C LYS A 217 -21.15 -1.93 -15.63
N LEU A 218 -20.58 -2.05 -14.42
CA LEU A 218 -20.41 -0.91 -13.52
C LEU A 218 -19.45 0.13 -14.10
N GLU A 219 -18.30 -0.32 -14.64
CA GLU A 219 -17.35 0.56 -15.34
C GLU A 219 -18.03 1.30 -16.51
N GLY A 220 -18.84 0.60 -17.31
CA GLY A 220 -19.57 1.21 -18.42
C GLY A 220 -20.57 2.26 -17.94
N ARG A 221 -21.35 1.98 -16.91
CA ARG A 221 -22.28 2.94 -16.30
C ARG A 221 -21.54 4.19 -15.80
N ASN A 222 -20.46 4.00 -15.06
CA ASN A 222 -19.66 5.13 -14.54
C ASN A 222 -19.00 5.93 -15.68
N PHE A 223 -18.61 5.28 -16.77
CA PHE A 223 -18.11 5.93 -17.97
C PHE A 223 -19.17 6.82 -18.62
N GLU A 224 -20.40 6.32 -18.82
CA GLU A 224 -21.50 7.09 -19.41
C GLU A 224 -21.89 8.30 -18.54
N ILE A 225 -21.91 8.14 -17.21
CA ILE A 225 -22.16 9.25 -16.29
C ILE A 225 -21.10 10.35 -16.49
N ARG A 226 -19.80 9.98 -16.46
CA ARG A 226 -18.72 10.96 -16.66
C ARG A 226 -18.76 11.60 -18.02
N LYS A 227 -19.05 10.85 -19.08
CA LYS A 227 -19.18 11.36 -20.44
C LYS A 227 -20.30 12.39 -20.55
N ASN A 228 -21.45 12.14 -19.90
CA ASN A 228 -22.55 13.10 -19.88
C ASN A 228 -22.18 14.38 -19.12
N VAL A 229 -21.51 14.26 -17.96
CA VAL A 229 -21.02 15.44 -17.22
C VAL A 229 -20.08 16.28 -18.07
N LEU A 230 -19.12 15.65 -18.78
CA LEU A 230 -18.21 16.37 -19.68
C LEU A 230 -18.95 17.09 -20.81
N LYS A 231 -19.99 16.49 -21.40
CA LYS A 231 -20.79 17.16 -22.42
C LYS A 231 -21.49 18.44 -21.92
N TYR A 232 -21.98 18.41 -20.66
CA TYR A 232 -22.54 19.62 -20.06
C TYR A 232 -21.45 20.67 -19.79
N ASP A 233 -20.28 20.26 -19.35
CA ASP A 233 -19.16 21.16 -19.09
C ASP A 233 -18.66 21.82 -20.39
N ASP A 234 -18.58 21.09 -21.49
CA ASP A 234 -18.22 21.61 -22.82
C ASP A 234 -19.21 22.71 -23.27
N VAL A 235 -20.50 22.49 -23.07
CA VAL A 235 -21.54 23.51 -23.41
C VAL A 235 -21.36 24.78 -22.56
N MET A 236 -21.09 24.60 -21.25
CA MET A 236 -20.85 25.72 -20.34
C MET A 236 -19.57 26.47 -20.70
N ASN A 237 -18.52 25.80 -21.12
CA ASN A 237 -17.28 26.42 -21.57
C ASN A 237 -17.48 27.22 -22.88
N GLN A 238 -18.18 26.67 -23.87
CA GLN A 238 -18.53 27.37 -25.08
C GLN A 238 -19.34 28.63 -24.77
N GLN A 239 -20.30 28.58 -23.83
CA GLN A 239 -21.05 29.77 -23.41
C GLN A 239 -20.16 30.83 -22.76
N ARG A 240 -19.19 30.41 -21.95
CA ARG A 240 -18.20 31.34 -21.36
C ARG A 240 -17.35 32.01 -22.41
N GLU A 241 -16.84 31.28 -23.41
CA GLU A 241 -16.03 31.84 -24.51
C GLU A 241 -16.80 32.84 -25.38
N ILE A 242 -18.15 32.73 -25.47
CA ILE A 242 -18.97 33.67 -26.20
C ILE A 242 -19.24 34.96 -25.39
N ILE A 243 -19.28 34.83 -24.05
CA ILE A 243 -19.61 35.96 -23.17
C ILE A 243 -18.38 36.79 -22.79
N TYR A 244 -17.21 36.17 -22.71
CA TYR A 244 -15.93 36.79 -22.36
C TYR A 244 -14.99 36.91 -23.55
#